data_0daeb6c2feeec028230a8ef995f8b011
#
_entry.id   0daeb6c2feeec028230a8ef995f8b011
#
_cell.length_a   1.000
_cell.length_b   1.000
_cell.length_c   1.000
_cell.angle_alpha   90.00
_cell.angle_beta   90.00
_cell.angle_gamma   90.00
#
_symmetry.space_group_name_H-M   'P 1'
#
loop_
_entity.id
_entity.type
_entity.pdbx_description
1 polymer ?
#
loop_
_entity_poly.entity_id
_entity_poly.type
_entity_poly.pdbx_seq_one_letter_code
_entity_poly.pdbx_strand_id
1 'polypeptide(L)'
;MECPHPPGFHTEVREHYAATGAEVARLLRSAPEDLWTAPTPCRDWDVRSLVNHLAAQHLWVCQAIAGYTPAQIGRRFEGDVLGRNPLGVWTMAVRSAQRALSRPGAPDLLVHLGYGVRDAGGYARELIAETVVHGWDLSRALGEHGRLPPGSARYALTEFHGYRDLAGTGRFDPPFAAPPGADAEDQLLALTGRDPAWSADRI
;
A
#
# COMPACT_ATOMS: atom_id res chain seq x y z
N MET A 1 2.90 -10.63 -29.63
CA MET A 1 3.60 -9.84 -28.59
C MET A 1 3.55 -10.69 -27.33
N GLU A 2 4.70 -11.27 -26.94
CA GLU A 2 4.75 -12.09 -25.71
C GLU A 2 4.46 -11.19 -24.50
N CYS A 3 3.67 -11.71 -23.55
CA CYS A 3 3.40 -11.04 -22.29
C CYS A 3 4.72 -10.91 -21.53
N PRO A 4 5.15 -9.69 -21.11
CA PRO A 4 6.43 -9.50 -20.44
C PRO A 4 6.50 -10.14 -19.04
N HIS A 5 5.37 -10.64 -18.54
CA HIS A 5 5.23 -11.23 -17.22
C HIS A 5 5.13 -12.76 -17.24
N PRO A 6 5.60 -13.46 -16.18
CA PRO A 6 5.50 -14.91 -16.10
C PRO A 6 4.03 -15.36 -16.00
N PRO A 7 3.75 -16.63 -16.36
CA PRO A 7 2.42 -17.21 -16.20
C PRO A 7 1.90 -17.07 -14.75
N GLY A 8 0.65 -16.67 -14.61
CA GLY A 8 0.03 -16.45 -13.28
C GLY A 8 0.22 -15.06 -12.69
N PHE A 9 1.16 -14.26 -13.18
CA PHE A 9 1.45 -12.91 -12.65
C PHE A 9 0.19 -12.05 -12.49
N HIS A 10 -0.64 -11.95 -13.53
CA HIS A 10 -1.84 -11.13 -13.48
C HIS A 10 -2.89 -11.65 -12.48
N THR A 11 -2.95 -12.96 -12.26
CA THR A 11 -3.83 -13.58 -11.27
C THR A 11 -3.35 -13.27 -9.85
N GLU A 12 -2.07 -13.49 -9.60
CA GLU A 12 -1.41 -13.20 -8.32
C GLU A 12 -1.60 -11.73 -7.91
N VAL A 13 -1.31 -10.79 -8.81
CA VAL A 13 -1.51 -9.35 -8.57
C VAL A 13 -2.96 -9.04 -8.19
N ARG A 14 -3.95 -9.60 -8.91
CA ARG A 14 -5.37 -9.35 -8.60
C ARG A 14 -5.79 -9.90 -7.25
N GLU A 15 -5.33 -11.11 -6.91
CA GLU A 15 -5.65 -11.76 -5.64
C GLU A 15 -5.08 -10.97 -4.45
N HIS A 16 -3.79 -10.62 -4.51
CA HIS A 16 -3.16 -9.82 -3.46
C HIS A 16 -3.75 -8.43 -3.37
N TYR A 17 -4.06 -7.78 -4.49
CA TYR A 17 -4.70 -6.46 -4.50
C TYR A 17 -6.09 -6.50 -3.83
N ALA A 18 -6.85 -7.56 -4.08
CA ALA A 18 -8.15 -7.75 -3.45
C ALA A 18 -8.03 -8.02 -1.94
N ALA A 19 -7.11 -8.90 -1.56
CA ALA A 19 -6.91 -9.29 -0.17
C ALA A 19 -6.44 -8.12 0.71
N THR A 20 -5.43 -7.37 0.25
CA THR A 20 -4.91 -6.21 1.00
C THR A 20 -5.94 -5.09 1.10
N GLY A 21 -6.68 -4.82 0.01
CA GLY A 21 -7.75 -3.84 0.01
C GLY A 21 -8.90 -4.21 0.95
N ALA A 22 -9.24 -5.50 1.06
CA ALA A 22 -10.26 -6.01 1.97
C ALA A 22 -9.83 -5.90 3.44
N GLU A 23 -8.54 -6.15 3.73
CA GLU A 23 -8.00 -6.06 5.09
C GLU A 23 -8.05 -4.62 5.61
N VAL A 24 -7.60 -3.64 4.84
CA VAL A 24 -7.73 -2.23 5.23
C VAL A 24 -9.21 -1.84 5.40
N ALA A 25 -10.12 -2.31 4.53
CA ALA A 25 -11.54 -2.06 4.69
C ALA A 25 -12.11 -2.70 5.96
N ARG A 26 -11.58 -3.84 6.41
CA ARG A 26 -11.94 -4.48 7.69
C ARG A 26 -11.53 -3.57 8.86
N LEU A 27 -10.29 -3.12 8.87
CA LEU A 27 -9.75 -2.20 9.89
C LEU A 27 -10.58 -0.91 9.96
N LEU A 28 -10.89 -0.30 8.81
CA LEU A 28 -11.68 0.93 8.77
C LEU A 28 -13.12 0.77 9.27
N ARG A 29 -13.74 -0.43 9.14
CA ARG A 29 -15.08 -0.68 9.69
C ARG A 29 -15.10 -0.71 11.21
N SER A 30 -14.03 -1.17 11.82
CA SER A 30 -13.91 -1.31 13.28
C SER A 30 -13.22 -0.10 13.93
N ALA A 31 -12.71 0.86 13.14
CA ALA A 31 -11.98 2.02 13.66
C ALA A 31 -12.89 2.92 14.50
N PRO A 32 -12.62 3.11 15.81
CA PRO A 32 -13.32 4.06 16.65
C PRO A 32 -13.11 5.51 16.17
N GLU A 33 -14.12 6.36 16.37
CA GLU A 33 -14.06 7.76 15.89
C GLU A 33 -12.92 8.57 16.53
N ASP A 34 -12.59 8.30 17.76
CA ASP A 34 -11.54 8.98 18.53
C ASP A 34 -10.12 8.57 18.10
N LEU A 35 -9.95 7.43 17.41
CA LEU A 35 -8.64 6.99 16.94
C LEU A 35 -8.20 7.59 15.59
N TRP A 36 -9.04 8.37 14.92
CA TRP A 36 -8.66 8.96 13.62
C TRP A 36 -7.50 9.97 13.71
N THR A 37 -7.24 10.53 14.86
CA THR A 37 -6.11 11.42 15.15
C THR A 37 -5.01 10.74 15.97
N ALA A 38 -5.14 9.42 16.21
CA ALA A 38 -4.12 8.66 16.91
C ALA A 38 -2.83 8.58 16.11
N PRO A 39 -1.65 8.56 16.76
CA PRO A 39 -0.37 8.39 16.08
C PRO A 39 -0.28 7.01 15.43
N THR A 40 0.55 6.90 14.40
CA THR A 40 0.84 5.64 13.71
C THR A 40 2.34 5.34 13.75
N PRO A 41 2.78 4.13 13.42
CA PRO A 41 4.19 3.83 13.20
C PRO A 41 4.88 4.71 12.14
N CYS A 42 4.12 5.29 11.21
CA CYS A 42 4.60 6.36 10.33
C CYS A 42 4.63 7.69 11.10
N ARG A 43 5.81 8.14 11.52
CA ARG A 43 6.00 9.25 12.49
C ARG A 43 5.25 10.54 12.17
N ASP A 44 5.11 10.88 10.90
CA ASP A 44 4.52 12.13 10.46
C ASP A 44 3.01 12.02 10.16
N TRP A 45 2.42 10.84 10.39
CA TRP A 45 1.04 10.56 10.05
C TRP A 45 0.21 10.04 11.22
N ASP A 46 -0.91 10.69 11.46
CA ASP A 46 -2.02 10.11 12.21
C ASP A 46 -2.78 9.08 11.36
N VAL A 47 -3.73 8.38 11.95
CA VAL A 47 -4.56 7.38 11.26
C VAL A 47 -5.24 7.99 10.03
N ARG A 48 -5.78 9.22 10.13
CA ARG A 48 -6.46 9.86 9.00
C ARG A 48 -5.51 10.12 7.85
N SER A 49 -4.34 10.66 8.13
CA SER A 49 -3.31 10.98 7.14
C SER A 49 -2.82 9.71 6.42
N LEU A 50 -2.59 8.63 7.19
CA LEU A 50 -2.20 7.33 6.65
C LEU A 50 -3.26 6.76 5.69
N VAL A 51 -4.52 6.73 6.10
CA VAL A 51 -5.63 6.23 5.28
C VAL A 51 -5.85 7.12 4.06
N ASN A 52 -5.70 8.43 4.22
CA ASN A 52 -5.80 9.40 3.12
C ASN A 52 -4.72 9.17 2.06
N HIS A 53 -3.48 8.94 2.50
CA HIS A 53 -2.37 8.61 1.62
C HIS A 53 -2.68 7.34 0.81
N LEU A 54 -3.05 6.27 1.47
CA LEU A 54 -3.41 5.02 0.80
C LEU A 54 -4.55 5.21 -0.21
N ALA A 55 -5.63 5.90 0.18
CA ALA A 55 -6.77 6.14 -0.72
C ALA A 55 -6.36 6.96 -1.95
N ALA A 56 -5.56 8.01 -1.77
CA ALA A 56 -5.06 8.85 -2.85
C ALA A 56 -4.25 8.04 -3.87
N GLN A 57 -3.35 7.16 -3.41
CA GLN A 57 -2.57 6.29 -4.29
C GLN A 57 -3.46 5.35 -5.12
N HIS A 58 -4.46 4.72 -4.51
CA HIS A 58 -5.39 3.85 -5.26
C HIS A 58 -6.27 4.62 -6.25
N LEU A 59 -6.63 5.88 -5.97
CA LEU A 59 -7.33 6.76 -6.92
C LEU A 59 -6.45 7.10 -8.15
N TRP A 60 -5.15 7.19 -7.98
CA TRP A 60 -4.19 7.43 -9.07
C TRP A 60 -4.17 6.31 -10.10
N VAL A 61 -4.36 5.05 -9.69
CA VAL A 61 -4.27 3.87 -10.58
C VAL A 61 -5.14 4.03 -11.82
N CYS A 62 -6.39 4.46 -11.64
CA CYS A 62 -7.32 4.61 -12.77
C CYS A 62 -6.84 5.66 -13.77
N GLN A 63 -6.26 6.75 -13.29
CA GLN A 63 -5.77 7.83 -14.14
C GLN A 63 -4.49 7.40 -14.88
N ALA A 64 -3.58 6.74 -14.17
CA ALA A 64 -2.36 6.22 -14.75
C ALA A 64 -2.66 5.20 -15.86
N ILE A 65 -3.57 4.24 -15.63
CA ILE A 65 -3.99 3.25 -16.65
C ILE A 65 -4.73 3.90 -17.82
N ALA A 66 -5.43 5.02 -17.58
CA ALA A 66 -6.04 5.81 -18.65
C ALA A 66 -5.01 6.64 -19.47
N GLY A 67 -3.73 6.57 -19.12
CA GLY A 67 -2.64 7.21 -19.85
C GLY A 67 -2.35 8.65 -19.42
N TYR A 68 -2.96 9.14 -18.33
CA TYR A 68 -2.66 10.49 -17.83
C TYR A 68 -1.29 10.54 -17.17
N THR A 69 -0.54 11.58 -17.50
CA THR A 69 0.74 11.90 -16.83
C THR A 69 0.50 12.59 -15.48
N PRO A 70 1.48 12.60 -14.55
CA PRO A 70 1.38 13.33 -13.29
C PRO A 70 1.00 14.80 -13.49
N ALA A 71 1.56 15.46 -14.51
CA ALA A 71 1.23 16.84 -14.81
C ALA A 71 -0.24 17.06 -15.22
N GLN A 72 -0.82 16.09 -15.94
CA GLN A 72 -2.23 16.13 -16.35
C GLN A 72 -3.20 15.79 -15.20
N ILE A 73 -2.80 14.91 -14.28
CA ILE A 73 -3.57 14.62 -13.07
C ILE A 73 -3.53 15.82 -12.13
N GLY A 74 -2.35 16.49 -12.04
CA GLY A 74 -2.14 17.66 -11.22
C GLY A 74 -2.52 17.40 -9.76
N ARG A 75 -3.21 18.34 -9.14
CA ARG A 75 -3.56 18.34 -7.72
C ARG A 75 -4.86 17.61 -7.37
N ARG A 76 -5.41 16.80 -8.28
CA ARG A 76 -6.73 16.16 -8.12
C ARG A 76 -6.88 15.33 -6.85
N PHE A 77 -5.81 14.69 -6.39
CA PHE A 77 -5.81 13.80 -5.22
C PHE A 77 -4.91 14.33 -4.09
N GLU A 78 -4.61 15.64 -4.10
CA GLU A 78 -3.95 16.32 -2.99
C GLU A 78 -4.98 16.72 -1.91
N GLY A 79 -4.50 16.90 -0.69
CA GLY A 79 -5.35 17.24 0.45
C GLY A 79 -6.20 16.07 0.94
N ASP A 80 -7.32 16.37 1.57
CA ASP A 80 -8.22 15.36 2.14
C ASP A 80 -9.15 14.76 1.08
N VAL A 81 -8.80 13.56 0.60
CA VAL A 81 -9.64 12.80 -0.35
C VAL A 81 -10.73 11.98 0.35
N LEU A 82 -10.62 11.76 1.66
CA LEU A 82 -11.54 10.90 2.42
C LEU A 82 -12.88 11.57 2.72
N GLY A 83 -12.88 12.89 2.93
CA GLY A 83 -14.09 13.62 3.28
C GLY A 83 -14.76 13.04 4.53
N ARG A 84 -16.10 12.88 4.47
CA ARG A 84 -16.94 12.39 5.58
C ARG A 84 -17.16 10.87 5.58
N ASN A 85 -16.68 10.17 4.58
CA ASN A 85 -16.91 8.73 4.43
C ASN A 85 -15.62 7.98 4.02
N PRO A 86 -14.62 7.87 4.92
CA PRO A 86 -13.34 7.23 4.62
C PRO A 86 -13.46 5.81 4.09
N LEU A 87 -14.29 4.97 4.72
CA LEU A 87 -14.52 3.58 4.27
C LEU A 87 -15.13 3.52 2.87
N GLY A 88 -16.07 4.42 2.57
CA GLY A 88 -16.69 4.50 1.25
C GLY A 88 -15.69 4.91 0.17
N VAL A 89 -14.85 5.91 0.45
CA VAL A 89 -13.80 6.37 -0.47
C VAL A 89 -12.75 5.28 -0.68
N TRP A 90 -12.24 4.66 0.39
CA TRP A 90 -11.33 3.53 0.31
C TRP A 90 -11.88 2.41 -0.58
N THR A 91 -13.10 1.95 -0.27
CA THR A 91 -13.74 0.85 -1.00
C THR A 91 -13.93 1.19 -2.48
N MET A 92 -14.32 2.42 -2.78
CA MET A 92 -14.49 2.91 -4.16
C MET A 92 -13.14 2.97 -4.89
N ALA A 93 -12.10 3.50 -4.27
CA ALA A 93 -10.76 3.64 -4.85
C ALA A 93 -10.17 2.26 -5.20
N VAL A 94 -10.16 1.32 -4.24
CA VAL A 94 -9.67 -0.05 -4.46
C VAL A 94 -10.45 -0.78 -5.54
N ARG A 95 -11.79 -0.77 -5.50
CA ARG A 95 -12.63 -1.42 -6.52
C ARG A 95 -12.44 -0.83 -7.92
N SER A 96 -12.25 0.47 -8.02
CA SER A 96 -12.03 1.13 -9.31
C SER A 96 -10.66 0.75 -9.88
N ALA A 97 -9.63 0.74 -9.06
CA ALA A 97 -8.29 0.30 -9.44
C ALA A 97 -8.28 -1.19 -9.87
N GLN A 98 -8.93 -2.07 -9.10
CA GLN A 98 -9.09 -3.49 -9.46
C GLN A 98 -9.75 -3.66 -10.82
N ARG A 99 -10.85 -2.94 -11.08
CA ARG A 99 -11.53 -2.98 -12.39
C ARG A 99 -10.64 -2.51 -13.52
N ALA A 100 -9.87 -1.44 -13.29
CA ALA A 100 -8.94 -0.93 -14.30
C ALA A 100 -7.83 -1.95 -14.62
N LEU A 101 -7.20 -2.54 -13.60
CA LEU A 101 -6.15 -3.56 -13.71
C LEU A 101 -6.66 -4.90 -14.29
N SER A 102 -7.95 -5.22 -14.13
CA SER A 102 -8.54 -6.47 -14.63
C SER A 102 -8.91 -6.42 -16.11
N ARG A 103 -8.76 -5.28 -16.78
CA ARG A 103 -9.00 -5.17 -18.22
C ARG A 103 -7.92 -5.94 -18.98
N PRO A 104 -8.25 -6.66 -20.06
CA PRO A 104 -7.26 -7.36 -20.87
C PRO A 104 -6.12 -6.43 -21.30
N GLY A 105 -4.87 -6.84 -21.06
CA GLY A 105 -3.68 -6.07 -21.39
C GLY A 105 -3.39 -4.87 -20.48
N ALA A 106 -4.25 -4.52 -19.54
CA ALA A 106 -4.03 -3.36 -18.68
C ALA A 106 -2.76 -3.47 -17.81
N PRO A 107 -2.40 -4.63 -17.25
CA PRO A 107 -1.15 -4.75 -16.48
C PRO A 107 0.12 -4.49 -17.30
N ASP A 108 0.08 -4.69 -18.63
CA ASP A 108 1.21 -4.49 -19.53
C ASP A 108 1.32 -3.05 -20.06
N LEU A 109 0.33 -2.19 -19.77
CA LEU A 109 0.37 -0.79 -20.19
C LEU A 109 1.46 -0.04 -19.43
N LEU A 110 2.20 0.80 -20.15
CA LEU A 110 3.14 1.72 -19.54
C LEU A 110 2.38 2.88 -18.89
N VAL A 111 2.66 3.12 -17.61
CA VAL A 111 2.08 4.20 -16.82
C VAL A 111 3.17 5.21 -16.43
N HIS A 112 2.79 6.48 -16.43
CA HIS A 112 3.67 7.58 -16.05
C HIS A 112 3.45 7.92 -14.57
N LEU A 113 4.51 7.80 -13.77
CA LEU A 113 4.52 8.08 -12.33
C LEU A 113 5.46 9.23 -12.04
N GLY A 114 5.36 9.84 -10.87
CA GLY A 114 6.20 10.98 -10.49
C GLY A 114 7.72 10.67 -10.46
N TYR A 115 8.08 9.39 -10.34
CA TYR A 115 9.45 8.89 -10.29
C TYR A 115 9.90 8.16 -11.57
N GLY A 116 9.06 8.08 -12.61
CA GLY A 116 9.42 7.45 -13.87
C GLY A 116 8.27 6.72 -14.55
N VAL A 117 8.62 5.84 -15.50
CA VAL A 117 7.67 5.03 -16.26
C VAL A 117 7.89 3.56 -15.92
N ARG A 118 6.79 2.83 -15.68
CA ARG A 118 6.82 1.38 -15.50
C ARG A 118 5.51 0.76 -16.03
N ASP A 119 5.44 -0.56 -16.12
CA ASP A 119 4.20 -1.25 -16.44
C ASP A 119 3.20 -1.16 -15.28
N ALA A 120 1.90 -1.19 -15.60
CA ALA A 120 0.84 -1.04 -14.60
C ALA A 120 0.77 -2.23 -13.64
N GLY A 121 1.20 -3.42 -14.06
CA GLY A 121 1.32 -4.60 -13.19
C GLY A 121 2.39 -4.41 -12.13
N GLY A 122 3.57 -3.91 -12.51
CA GLY A 122 4.64 -3.56 -11.59
C GLY A 122 4.24 -2.44 -10.64
N TYR A 123 3.52 -1.42 -11.12
CA TYR A 123 2.96 -0.38 -10.25
C TYR A 123 1.94 -0.93 -9.26
N ALA A 124 1.08 -1.86 -9.69
CA ALA A 124 0.14 -2.52 -8.78
C ALA A 124 0.84 -3.34 -7.70
N ARG A 125 1.95 -4.04 -8.02
CA ARG A 125 2.77 -4.76 -7.03
C ARG A 125 3.34 -3.84 -5.96
N GLU A 126 3.87 -2.71 -6.37
CA GLU A 126 4.37 -1.66 -5.45
C GLU A 126 3.26 -1.22 -4.49
N LEU A 127 2.07 -0.89 -5.01
CA LEU A 127 0.93 -0.48 -4.19
C LEU A 127 0.45 -1.57 -3.23
N ILE A 128 0.47 -2.84 -3.66
CA ILE A 128 0.14 -3.97 -2.78
C ILE A 128 1.13 -4.01 -1.61
N ALA A 129 2.43 -3.94 -1.91
CA ALA A 129 3.48 -4.00 -0.88
C ALA A 129 3.39 -2.83 0.11
N GLU A 130 3.16 -1.62 -0.38
CA GLU A 130 2.89 -0.44 0.46
C GLU A 130 1.62 -0.62 1.30
N THR A 131 0.54 -1.14 0.71
CA THR A 131 -0.72 -1.39 1.42
C THR A 131 -0.56 -2.44 2.52
N VAL A 132 0.30 -3.44 2.34
CA VAL A 132 0.61 -4.44 3.39
C VAL A 132 1.29 -3.77 4.57
N VAL A 133 2.35 -2.97 4.35
CA VAL A 133 3.07 -2.31 5.45
C VAL A 133 2.20 -1.27 6.14
N HIS A 134 1.53 -0.42 5.38
CA HIS A 134 0.65 0.60 5.97
C HIS A 134 -0.64 0.02 6.57
N GLY A 135 -1.09 -1.16 6.11
CA GLY A 135 -2.14 -1.93 6.77
C GLY A 135 -1.69 -2.42 8.16
N TRP A 136 -0.42 -2.84 8.28
CA TRP A 136 0.18 -3.14 9.57
C TRP A 136 0.27 -1.88 10.45
N ASP A 137 0.76 -0.76 9.91
CA ASP A 137 0.82 0.52 10.62
C ASP A 137 -0.57 0.92 11.16
N LEU A 138 -1.61 0.79 10.32
CA LEU A 138 -3.00 1.07 10.70
C LEU A 138 -3.50 0.11 11.80
N SER A 139 -3.23 -1.18 11.70
CA SER A 139 -3.64 -2.16 12.70
C SER A 139 -3.05 -1.86 14.07
N ARG A 140 -1.76 -1.47 14.12
CA ARG A 140 -1.09 -1.06 15.36
C ARG A 140 -1.71 0.20 15.97
N ALA A 141 -1.97 1.22 15.15
CA ALA A 141 -2.61 2.45 15.58
C ALA A 141 -4.03 2.24 16.14
N LEU A 142 -4.74 1.23 15.63
CA LEU A 142 -6.07 0.83 16.11
C LEU A 142 -6.03 -0.16 17.30
N GLY A 143 -4.85 -0.44 17.86
CA GLY A 143 -4.68 -1.35 18.99
C GLY A 143 -4.76 -2.84 18.63
N GLU A 144 -4.78 -3.20 17.35
CA GLU A 144 -4.71 -4.59 16.92
C GLU A 144 -3.25 -5.06 16.86
N HIS A 145 -2.96 -6.19 17.54
CA HIS A 145 -1.61 -6.75 17.61
C HIS A 145 -1.46 -8.09 16.85
N GLY A 146 -2.39 -8.36 15.94
CA GLY A 146 -2.32 -9.52 15.06
C GLY A 146 -1.11 -9.46 14.10
N ARG A 147 -0.68 -10.62 13.63
CA ARG A 147 0.35 -10.71 12.60
C ARG A 147 -0.24 -10.57 11.22
N LEU A 148 0.58 -10.10 10.27
CA LEU A 148 0.22 -10.09 8.86
C LEU A 148 -0.05 -11.53 8.37
N PRO A 149 -0.99 -11.71 7.42
CA PRO A 149 -1.12 -12.98 6.73
C PRO A 149 0.23 -13.36 6.09
N PRO A 150 0.74 -14.60 6.31
CA PRO A 150 2.08 -14.99 5.85
C PRO A 150 2.31 -14.79 4.34
N GLY A 151 1.26 -14.96 3.54
CA GLY A 151 1.32 -14.70 2.09
C GLY A 151 1.54 -13.23 1.76
N SER A 152 0.86 -12.31 2.46
CA SER A 152 0.99 -10.86 2.25
C SER A 152 2.36 -10.35 2.66
N ALA A 153 2.87 -10.77 3.82
CA ALA A 153 4.21 -10.39 4.28
C ALA A 153 5.30 -10.85 3.30
N ARG A 154 5.23 -12.09 2.83
CA ARG A 154 6.18 -12.62 1.84
C ARG A 154 6.11 -11.89 0.51
N TYR A 155 4.90 -11.59 0.03
CA TYR A 155 4.70 -10.83 -1.20
C TYR A 155 5.34 -9.46 -1.14
N ALA A 156 5.07 -8.70 -0.08
CA ALA A 156 5.64 -7.36 0.12
C ALA A 156 7.16 -7.41 0.27
N LEU A 157 7.68 -8.36 1.05
CA LEU A 157 9.13 -8.55 1.22
C LEU A 157 9.81 -8.85 -0.12
N THR A 158 9.23 -9.71 -0.96
CA THR A 158 9.76 -10.03 -2.28
C THR A 158 9.81 -8.80 -3.20
N GLU A 159 8.74 -7.98 -3.19
CA GLU A 159 8.71 -6.75 -3.97
C GLU A 159 9.79 -5.77 -3.51
N PHE A 160 9.89 -5.52 -2.21
CA PHE A 160 10.82 -4.53 -1.67
C PHE A 160 12.30 -4.94 -1.72
N HIS A 161 12.61 -6.22 -1.77
CA HIS A 161 13.98 -6.68 -2.05
C HIS A 161 14.50 -6.24 -3.43
N GLY A 162 13.60 -5.91 -4.37
CA GLY A 162 13.98 -5.34 -5.67
C GLY A 162 14.44 -3.87 -5.61
N TYR A 163 14.24 -3.19 -4.49
CA TYR A 163 14.61 -1.78 -4.34
C TYR A 163 16.02 -1.63 -3.77
N ARG A 164 16.87 -0.83 -4.44
CA ARG A 164 18.26 -0.59 -3.98
C ARG A 164 18.33 0.25 -2.71
N ASP A 165 17.40 1.18 -2.57
CA ASP A 165 17.32 2.11 -1.44
C ASP A 165 15.84 2.42 -1.17
N LEU A 166 15.23 1.60 -0.34
CA LEU A 166 13.82 1.75 0.01
C LEU A 166 13.60 2.99 0.91
N ALA A 167 14.53 3.26 1.84
CA ALA A 167 14.47 4.42 2.72
C ALA A 167 14.65 5.73 1.93
N GLY A 168 15.52 5.74 0.91
CA GLY A 168 15.72 6.90 0.03
C GLY A 168 14.49 7.28 -0.79
N THR A 169 13.46 6.43 -0.85
CA THR A 169 12.15 6.79 -1.44
C THR A 169 11.39 7.81 -0.61
N GLY A 170 11.76 8.02 0.65
CA GLY A 170 11.05 8.87 1.62
C GLY A 170 9.73 8.30 2.14
N ARG A 171 9.42 7.03 1.82
CA ARG A 171 8.16 6.36 2.21
C ARG A 171 8.30 5.51 3.46
N PHE A 172 9.53 5.12 3.79
CA PHE A 172 9.85 4.22 4.88
C PHE A 172 11.04 4.73 5.68
N ASP A 173 11.08 4.34 6.95
CA ASP A 173 12.21 4.61 7.82
C ASP A 173 13.45 3.79 7.41
N PRO A 174 14.66 4.18 7.85
CA PRO A 174 15.87 3.40 7.60
C PRO A 174 15.74 1.97 8.12
N PRO A 175 16.20 0.97 7.34
CA PRO A 175 16.13 -0.43 7.74
C PRO A 175 17.05 -0.73 8.93
N PHE A 176 16.72 -1.76 9.69
CA PHE A 176 17.57 -2.34 10.72
C PHE A 176 17.74 -3.85 10.51
N ALA A 177 18.66 -4.46 11.25
CA ALA A 177 18.93 -5.89 11.11
C ALA A 177 17.75 -6.70 11.71
N ALA A 178 17.15 -7.58 10.90
CA ALA A 178 16.17 -8.53 11.40
C ALA A 178 16.84 -9.56 12.35
N PRO A 179 16.14 -10.08 13.36
CA PRO A 179 16.67 -11.11 14.26
C PRO A 179 17.11 -12.37 13.49
N PRO A 180 18.08 -13.13 13.98
CA PRO A 180 18.40 -14.43 13.41
C PRO A 180 17.19 -15.34 13.36
N GLY A 181 16.91 -15.95 12.20
CA GLY A 181 15.75 -16.82 12.01
C GLY A 181 14.41 -16.08 11.86
N ALA A 182 14.44 -14.75 11.66
CA ALA A 182 13.26 -13.94 11.42
C ALA A 182 12.39 -14.50 10.29
N ASP A 183 11.08 -14.51 10.48
CA ASP A 183 10.13 -14.86 9.44
C ASP A 183 9.92 -13.69 8.44
N ALA A 184 9.04 -13.89 7.46
CA ALA A 184 8.83 -12.89 6.41
C ALA A 184 8.25 -11.56 6.94
N GLU A 185 7.44 -11.58 8.01
CA GLU A 185 6.92 -10.35 8.61
C GLU A 185 8.02 -9.60 9.34
N ASP A 186 8.78 -10.28 10.19
CA ASP A 186 9.88 -9.64 10.94
C ASP A 186 10.94 -9.07 10.00
N GLN A 187 11.24 -9.77 8.90
CA GLN A 187 12.13 -9.27 7.85
C GLN A 187 11.56 -8.05 7.13
N LEU A 188 10.25 -8.06 6.79
CA LEU A 188 9.57 -6.94 6.15
C LEU A 188 9.57 -5.70 7.04
N LEU A 189 9.22 -5.86 8.32
CA LEU A 189 9.21 -4.77 9.29
C LEU A 189 10.61 -4.17 9.48
N ALA A 190 11.63 -5.02 9.61
CA ALA A 190 13.02 -4.58 9.71
C ALA A 190 13.47 -3.82 8.45
N LEU A 191 13.13 -4.32 7.25
CA LEU A 191 13.45 -3.69 5.97
C LEU A 191 12.79 -2.31 5.81
N THR A 192 11.58 -2.14 6.35
CA THR A 192 10.81 -0.90 6.26
C THR A 192 10.94 0.00 7.50
N GLY A 193 11.85 -0.34 8.43
CA GLY A 193 12.12 0.44 9.64
C GLY A 193 10.99 0.43 10.69
N ARG A 194 10.11 -0.58 10.67
CA ARG A 194 8.99 -0.71 11.62
C ARG A 194 9.39 -1.49 12.84
N ASP A 195 9.25 -0.88 14.03
CA ASP A 195 9.44 -1.56 15.32
C ASP A 195 8.27 -2.51 15.62
N PRO A 196 8.46 -3.84 15.67
CA PRO A 196 7.40 -4.77 16.02
C PRO A 196 6.76 -4.53 17.39
N ALA A 197 7.48 -3.88 18.30
CA ALA A 197 7.02 -3.53 19.65
C ALA A 197 6.32 -2.15 19.73
N TRP A 198 6.10 -1.51 18.59
CA TRP A 198 5.44 -0.20 18.57
C TRP A 198 4.03 -0.27 19.17
N SER A 199 3.67 0.72 19.98
CA SER A 199 2.36 0.90 20.59
C SER A 199 2.10 2.39 20.76
N ALA A 200 0.87 2.82 20.52
CA ALA A 200 0.44 4.21 20.73
C ALA A 200 0.61 4.69 22.18
N ASP A 201 0.53 3.77 23.14
CA ASP A 201 0.67 4.09 24.59
C ASP A 201 2.13 4.43 24.99
N ARG A 202 3.09 4.29 24.07
CA ARG A 202 4.51 4.55 24.32
C ARG A 202 4.98 5.91 23.80
N ILE A 203 4.08 6.69 23.23
CA ILE A 203 4.32 8.02 22.70
C ILE A 203 3.72 9.05 23.66
#